data_1b708b49e2bcbecd193d5c85be806b2c
#
_entry.id   1b708b49e2bcbecd193d5c85be806b2c
#
_cell.length_a   1.000
_cell.length_b   1.000
_cell.length_c   1.000
_cell.angle_alpha   90.00
_cell.angle_beta   90.00
_cell.angle_gamma   90.00
#
_symmetry.space_group_name_H-M   'P 1'
#
loop_
_entity.id
_entity.type
_entity.pdbx_description
1 polymer ?
#
loop_
_entity_poly.entity_id
_entity_poly.type
_entity_poly.pdbx_seq_one_letter_code
_entity_poly.pdbx_strand_id
1 'polypeptide(L)'
;YISDPDEGSGYSYTHDLGIVGMQENLGLSDDQIERKIVDDSDAKATEEAIEACISDGCNIIFTTSWGYMETTAEMAEKYPDIYFSHGTGYMSNGKNFNNYFGRIYQVRYLSGIVAGMNTKSDKVGYVAAQDSSNSEVTGGIDAFAIGVAAVNPEAKIYVAVTNSWDDPDKEKAASEQLLDMGCDVMAQHCDTPYPQTLAQERGVYGIGYN
;
A
#
# COMPACT_ATOMS: atom_id res chain seq x y z
N TYR A 1 2.33 4.92 -10.93
CA TYR A 1 2.65 3.80 -10.05
C TYR A 1 3.93 4.06 -9.28
N ILE A 2 4.07 3.46 -8.09
CA ILE A 2 5.28 3.58 -7.25
C ILE A 2 6.39 2.57 -7.66
N SER A 3 6.02 1.48 -8.31
CA SER A 3 6.93 0.43 -8.80
C SER A 3 6.47 -0.11 -10.15
N ASP A 4 7.28 -0.93 -10.77
CA ASP A 4 6.97 -1.54 -12.06
C ASP A 4 5.80 -2.54 -11.93
N PRO A 5 4.67 -2.34 -12.62
CA PRO A 5 3.55 -3.26 -12.57
C PRO A 5 3.85 -4.62 -13.24
N ASP A 6 4.90 -4.73 -14.05
CA ASP A 6 5.27 -5.95 -14.76
C ASP A 6 5.95 -7.01 -13.85
N GLU A 7 6.18 -6.70 -12.58
CA GLU A 7 6.74 -7.65 -11.61
C GLU A 7 5.84 -8.87 -11.31
N GLY A 8 4.58 -8.82 -11.74
CA GLY A 8 3.65 -9.94 -11.64
C GLY A 8 3.04 -10.17 -10.24
N SER A 9 3.32 -9.29 -9.30
CA SER A 9 2.76 -9.27 -7.94
C SER A 9 2.91 -7.89 -7.31
N GLY A 10 2.26 -7.66 -6.19
CA GLY A 10 2.39 -6.43 -5.40
C GLY A 10 1.38 -5.36 -5.75
N TYR A 11 1.57 -4.21 -5.12
CA TYR A 11 0.61 -3.11 -5.11
C TYR A 11 0.39 -2.50 -6.51
N SER A 12 1.46 -2.11 -7.21
CA SER A 12 1.36 -1.55 -8.57
C SER A 12 0.79 -2.53 -9.57
N TYR A 13 1.17 -3.81 -9.50
CA TYR A 13 0.61 -4.88 -10.33
C TYR A 13 -0.91 -5.02 -10.12
N THR A 14 -1.37 -5.02 -8.88
CA THR A 14 -2.81 -5.13 -8.57
C THR A 14 -3.60 -3.94 -9.13
N HIS A 15 -3.05 -2.73 -9.07
CA HIS A 15 -3.65 -1.56 -9.71
C HIS A 15 -3.67 -1.69 -11.23
N ASP A 16 -2.59 -2.20 -11.84
CA ASP A 16 -2.53 -2.37 -13.29
C ASP A 16 -3.51 -3.43 -13.80
N LEU A 17 -3.77 -4.49 -13.05
CA LEU A 17 -4.86 -5.42 -13.35
C LEU A 17 -6.21 -4.72 -13.45
N GLY A 18 -6.45 -3.70 -12.62
CA GLY A 18 -7.64 -2.86 -12.72
C GLY A 18 -7.68 -2.04 -14.01
N ILE A 19 -6.55 -1.49 -14.43
CA ILE A 19 -6.44 -0.74 -15.70
C ILE A 19 -6.63 -1.67 -16.90
N VAL A 20 -6.01 -2.85 -16.89
CA VAL A 20 -6.21 -3.87 -17.93
C VAL A 20 -7.69 -4.28 -18.03
N GLY A 21 -8.32 -4.55 -16.88
CA GLY A 21 -9.75 -4.87 -16.85
C GLY A 21 -10.64 -3.72 -17.37
N MET A 22 -10.29 -2.48 -17.06
CA MET A 22 -10.98 -1.30 -17.61
C MET A 22 -10.79 -1.23 -19.14
N GLN A 23 -9.57 -1.41 -19.62
CA GLN A 23 -9.23 -1.41 -21.04
C GLN A 23 -10.05 -2.45 -21.82
N GLU A 24 -10.08 -3.69 -21.33
CA GLU A 24 -10.86 -4.78 -21.94
C GLU A 24 -12.37 -4.49 -21.95
N ASN A 25 -12.91 -4.05 -20.79
CA ASN A 25 -14.35 -3.80 -20.65
C ASN A 25 -14.86 -2.63 -21.50
N LEU A 26 -14.02 -1.62 -21.73
CA LEU A 26 -14.35 -0.44 -22.51
C LEU A 26 -13.90 -0.54 -23.99
N GLY A 27 -13.13 -1.57 -24.34
CA GLY A 27 -12.59 -1.77 -25.69
C GLY A 27 -11.57 -0.69 -26.07
N LEU A 28 -10.76 -0.22 -25.10
CA LEU A 28 -9.72 0.77 -25.34
C LEU A 28 -8.50 0.10 -25.99
N SER A 29 -7.86 0.82 -26.90
CA SER A 29 -6.61 0.39 -27.53
C SER A 29 -5.40 0.75 -26.64
N ASP A 30 -4.24 0.13 -26.89
CA ASP A 30 -3.04 0.34 -26.08
C ASP A 30 -2.55 1.79 -26.12
N ASP A 31 -2.74 2.49 -27.20
CA ASP A 31 -2.40 3.90 -27.36
C ASP A 31 -3.32 4.88 -26.61
N GLN A 32 -4.36 4.37 -25.97
CA GLN A 32 -5.24 5.14 -25.08
C GLN A 32 -4.86 5.00 -23.59
N ILE A 33 -3.86 4.19 -23.28
CA ILE A 33 -3.40 3.93 -21.90
C ILE A 33 -1.92 4.34 -21.77
N GLU A 34 -1.67 5.29 -20.90
CA GLU A 34 -0.31 5.72 -20.57
C GLU A 34 0.04 5.28 -19.13
N ARG A 35 1.24 4.77 -18.93
CA ARG A 35 1.75 4.33 -17.63
C ARG A 35 3.03 5.07 -17.27
N LYS A 36 3.08 5.62 -16.08
CA LYS A 36 4.27 6.29 -15.53
C LYS A 36 4.63 5.68 -14.18
N ILE A 37 5.92 5.48 -13.95
CA ILE A 37 6.46 5.05 -12.65
C ILE A 37 7.14 6.25 -12.04
N VAL A 38 6.76 6.61 -10.82
CA VAL A 38 7.22 7.81 -10.12
C VAL A 38 7.41 7.48 -8.65
N ASP A 39 8.49 7.93 -8.04
CA ASP A 39 8.66 7.89 -6.59
C ASP A 39 7.61 8.82 -5.93
N ASP A 40 6.76 8.27 -5.08
CA ASP A 40 5.65 9.00 -4.45
C ASP A 40 6.11 10.00 -3.38
N SER A 41 7.38 9.99 -3.02
CA SER A 41 8.02 11.02 -2.18
C SER A 41 8.50 12.24 -2.97
N ASP A 42 8.55 12.17 -4.32
CA ASP A 42 8.96 13.25 -5.20
C ASP A 42 7.75 13.97 -5.82
N ALA A 43 7.28 15.01 -5.13
CA ALA A 43 6.15 15.82 -5.58
C ALA A 43 6.38 16.46 -6.96
N LYS A 44 7.63 16.87 -7.25
CA LYS A 44 7.97 17.49 -8.53
C LYS A 44 7.92 16.49 -9.68
N ALA A 45 8.51 15.31 -9.49
CA ALA A 45 8.43 14.23 -10.48
C ALA A 45 6.97 13.80 -10.73
N THR A 46 6.14 13.78 -9.67
CA THR A 46 4.71 13.51 -9.77
C THR A 46 3.99 14.57 -10.63
N GLU A 47 4.23 15.86 -10.39
CA GLU A 47 3.68 16.95 -11.20
C GLU A 47 4.10 16.79 -12.68
N GLU A 48 5.39 16.59 -12.94
CA GLU A 48 5.94 16.45 -14.29
C GLU A 48 5.32 15.23 -15.03
N ALA A 49 5.12 14.10 -14.35
CA ALA A 49 4.49 12.91 -14.92
C ALA A 49 3.02 13.14 -15.26
N ILE A 50 2.27 13.81 -14.39
CA ILE A 50 0.87 14.18 -14.64
C ILE A 50 0.78 15.13 -15.85
N GLU A 51 1.63 16.15 -15.91
CA GLU A 51 1.67 17.09 -17.05
C GLU A 51 2.02 16.40 -18.36
N ALA A 52 2.95 15.44 -18.34
CA ALA A 52 3.27 14.64 -19.51
C ALA A 52 2.05 13.86 -20.01
N CYS A 53 1.34 13.14 -19.14
CA CYS A 53 0.11 12.42 -19.51
C CYS A 53 -0.96 13.37 -20.08
N ILE A 54 -1.15 14.55 -19.49
CA ILE A 54 -2.11 15.55 -20.02
C ILE A 54 -1.68 16.04 -21.40
N SER A 55 -0.38 16.28 -21.61
CA SER A 55 0.18 16.71 -22.89
C SER A 55 0.02 15.62 -23.97
N ASP A 56 0.06 14.35 -23.59
CA ASP A 56 -0.16 13.20 -24.46
C ASP A 56 -1.67 12.94 -24.73
N GLY A 57 -2.55 13.78 -24.15
CA GLY A 57 -4.00 13.77 -24.40
C GLY A 57 -4.82 12.97 -23.40
N CYS A 58 -4.23 12.52 -22.29
CA CYS A 58 -4.99 11.87 -21.23
C CYS A 58 -5.99 12.85 -20.60
N ASN A 59 -7.22 12.42 -20.43
CA ASN A 59 -8.30 13.21 -19.83
C ASN A 59 -8.80 12.64 -18.51
N ILE A 60 -8.27 11.49 -18.10
CA ILE A 60 -8.43 10.92 -16.77
C ILE A 60 -7.07 10.44 -16.26
N ILE A 61 -6.72 10.78 -15.02
CA ILE A 61 -5.45 10.46 -14.38
C ILE A 61 -5.72 9.65 -13.11
N PHE A 62 -5.11 8.48 -13.00
CA PHE A 62 -5.11 7.66 -11.80
C PHE A 62 -3.76 7.82 -11.09
N THR A 63 -3.78 8.25 -9.84
CA THR A 63 -2.60 8.32 -8.98
C THR A 63 -2.80 7.32 -7.83
N THR A 64 -1.90 6.34 -7.71
CA THR A 64 -2.19 5.10 -6.99
C THR A 64 -1.58 4.99 -5.59
N SER A 65 -0.84 5.98 -5.10
CA SER A 65 -0.21 5.93 -3.79
C SER A 65 -0.52 7.16 -2.93
N TRP A 66 -0.44 6.97 -1.61
CA TRP A 66 -0.63 8.00 -0.60
C TRP A 66 0.18 9.28 -0.88
N GLY A 67 1.46 9.13 -1.24
CA GLY A 67 2.36 10.26 -1.44
C GLY A 67 1.98 11.18 -2.59
N TYR A 68 1.18 10.72 -3.55
CA TYR A 68 0.70 11.56 -4.67
C TYR A 68 -0.47 12.47 -4.30
N MET A 69 -1.08 12.33 -3.12
CA MET A 69 -2.36 12.93 -2.78
C MET A 69 -2.39 14.45 -2.92
N GLU A 70 -1.43 15.14 -2.31
CA GLU A 70 -1.39 16.62 -2.31
C GLU A 70 -1.11 17.16 -3.72
N THR A 71 -0.13 16.60 -4.41
CA THR A 71 0.18 16.97 -5.80
C THR A 71 -1.02 16.73 -6.71
N THR A 72 -1.72 15.62 -6.56
CA THR A 72 -2.93 15.33 -7.36
C THR A 72 -4.03 16.37 -7.09
N ALA A 73 -4.21 16.80 -5.86
CA ALA A 73 -5.18 17.83 -5.52
C ALA A 73 -4.84 19.18 -6.15
N GLU A 74 -3.55 19.59 -6.12
CA GLU A 74 -3.08 20.81 -6.76
C GLU A 74 -3.25 20.77 -8.29
N MET A 75 -2.95 19.60 -8.90
CA MET A 75 -3.10 19.41 -10.34
C MET A 75 -4.58 19.42 -10.77
N ALA A 76 -5.48 18.91 -9.93
CA ALA A 76 -6.93 18.97 -10.20
C ALA A 76 -7.47 20.40 -10.19
N GLU A 77 -6.94 21.28 -9.36
CA GLU A 77 -7.30 22.71 -9.39
C GLU A 77 -6.68 23.43 -10.63
N LYS A 78 -5.47 23.04 -11.02
CA LYS A 78 -4.74 23.60 -12.18
C LYS A 78 -5.39 23.19 -13.51
N TYR A 79 -5.95 21.98 -13.60
CA TYR A 79 -6.54 21.39 -14.81
C TYR A 79 -8.01 20.98 -14.59
N PRO A 80 -8.95 21.92 -14.53
CA PRO A 80 -10.35 21.64 -14.16
C PRO A 80 -11.13 20.77 -15.15
N ASP A 81 -10.64 20.62 -16.37
CA ASP A 81 -11.24 19.79 -17.43
C ASP A 81 -10.67 18.34 -17.44
N ILE A 82 -9.66 18.05 -16.62
CA ILE A 82 -9.09 16.70 -16.46
C ILE A 82 -9.66 16.07 -15.20
N TYR A 83 -10.02 14.78 -15.28
CA TYR A 83 -10.50 14.01 -14.13
C TYR A 83 -9.35 13.33 -13.43
N PHE A 84 -9.35 13.40 -12.10
CA PHE A 84 -8.34 12.77 -11.26
C PHE A 84 -9.01 11.79 -10.29
N SER A 85 -8.45 10.58 -10.21
CA SER A 85 -8.89 9.53 -9.30
C SER A 85 -7.69 9.01 -8.51
N HIS A 86 -7.70 9.28 -7.20
CA HIS A 86 -6.57 8.97 -6.32
C HIS A 86 -6.85 7.70 -5.50
N GLY A 87 -5.96 6.73 -5.61
CA GLY A 87 -5.97 5.53 -4.77
C GLY A 87 -5.36 5.79 -3.41
N THR A 88 -5.97 5.27 -2.35
CA THR A 88 -5.65 5.56 -0.95
C THR A 88 -5.94 7.02 -0.55
N GLY A 89 -5.32 7.55 0.49
CA GLY A 89 -5.55 8.94 0.91
C GLY A 89 -7.01 9.25 1.29
N TYR A 90 -7.36 10.53 1.32
CA TYR A 90 -8.69 11.00 1.79
C TYR A 90 -9.18 12.28 1.09
N MET A 91 -8.39 12.89 0.21
CA MET A 91 -8.73 14.19 -0.40
C MET A 91 -9.66 14.02 -1.61
N SER A 92 -10.57 14.96 -1.76
CA SER A 92 -11.44 15.12 -2.94
C SER A 92 -11.92 16.56 -3.01
N ASN A 93 -12.34 17.04 -4.20
CA ASN A 93 -12.86 18.41 -4.35
C ASN A 93 -14.33 18.47 -4.77
N GLY A 94 -15.00 17.32 -4.93
CA GLY A 94 -16.40 17.24 -5.34
C GLY A 94 -16.68 17.68 -6.78
N LYS A 95 -15.65 17.84 -7.61
CA LYS A 95 -15.73 18.25 -9.02
C LYS A 95 -15.05 17.23 -9.93
N ASN A 96 -13.75 17.38 -10.12
CA ASN A 96 -12.92 16.58 -11.01
C ASN A 96 -11.86 15.73 -10.28
N PHE A 97 -11.86 15.74 -8.96
CA PHE A 97 -10.95 14.96 -8.12
C PHE A 97 -11.72 14.13 -7.10
N ASN A 98 -11.58 12.83 -7.17
CA ASN A 98 -12.11 11.89 -6.20
C ASN A 98 -11.00 11.01 -5.59
N ASN A 99 -11.37 10.36 -4.51
CA ASN A 99 -10.55 9.36 -3.83
C ASN A 99 -11.29 8.02 -3.84
N TYR A 100 -10.54 6.92 -3.98
CA TYR A 100 -11.06 5.58 -3.78
C TYR A 100 -10.11 4.77 -2.88
N PHE A 101 -10.67 3.99 -1.97
CA PHE A 101 -9.90 3.09 -1.13
C PHE A 101 -10.77 1.96 -0.59
N GLY A 102 -10.21 0.75 -0.58
CA GLY A 102 -10.87 -0.41 0.04
C GLY A 102 -10.86 -0.30 1.57
N ARG A 103 -11.84 -0.93 2.21
CA ARG A 103 -11.87 -1.03 3.68
C ARG A 103 -10.88 -2.08 4.18
N ILE A 104 -9.60 -1.94 3.84
CA ILE A 104 -8.55 -2.91 4.14
C ILE A 104 -8.40 -3.18 5.64
N TYR A 105 -8.72 -2.20 6.50
CA TYR A 105 -8.74 -2.37 7.95
C TYR A 105 -9.64 -3.52 8.42
N GLN A 106 -10.72 -3.84 7.68
CA GLN A 106 -11.58 -4.99 8.02
C GLN A 106 -10.84 -6.32 7.81
N VAL A 107 -10.06 -6.43 6.74
CA VAL A 107 -9.21 -7.60 6.47
C VAL A 107 -8.05 -7.65 7.47
N ARG A 108 -7.49 -6.51 7.85
CA ARG A 108 -6.47 -6.42 8.92
C ARG A 108 -6.99 -6.94 10.26
N TYR A 109 -8.23 -6.61 10.62
CA TYR A 109 -8.86 -7.17 11.81
C TYR A 109 -8.94 -8.70 11.75
N LEU A 110 -9.38 -9.26 10.63
CA LEU A 110 -9.46 -10.71 10.44
C LEU A 110 -8.09 -11.37 10.48
N SER A 111 -7.08 -10.78 9.84
CA SER A 111 -5.70 -11.27 9.89
C SER A 111 -5.11 -11.20 11.30
N GLY A 112 -5.49 -10.20 12.09
CA GLY A 112 -5.17 -10.09 13.50
C GLY A 112 -5.76 -11.25 14.33
N ILE A 113 -7.00 -11.63 14.09
CA ILE A 113 -7.61 -12.81 14.72
C ILE A 113 -6.78 -14.06 14.40
N VAL A 114 -6.43 -14.28 13.12
CA VAL A 114 -5.60 -15.42 12.70
C VAL A 114 -4.24 -15.40 13.38
N ALA A 115 -3.60 -14.24 13.47
CA ALA A 115 -2.31 -14.08 14.16
C ALA A 115 -2.42 -14.44 15.65
N GLY A 116 -3.41 -13.89 16.35
CA GLY A 116 -3.64 -14.15 17.78
C GLY A 116 -3.94 -15.61 18.09
N MET A 117 -4.64 -16.31 17.18
CA MET A 117 -4.91 -17.75 17.31
C MET A 117 -3.69 -18.65 17.09
N ASN A 118 -2.70 -18.20 16.33
CA ASN A 118 -1.56 -19.02 15.92
C ASN A 118 -0.26 -18.74 16.68
N THR A 119 -0.09 -17.55 17.26
CA THR A 119 1.09 -17.28 18.08
C THR A 119 1.22 -18.24 19.27
N LYS A 120 2.45 -18.68 19.54
CA LYS A 120 2.81 -19.51 20.70
C LYS A 120 3.69 -18.73 21.68
N SER A 121 4.37 -17.69 21.18
CA SER A 121 5.25 -16.83 21.97
C SER A 121 4.52 -15.64 22.60
N ASP A 122 3.26 -15.40 22.22
CA ASP A 122 2.50 -14.18 22.49
C ASP A 122 3.19 -12.91 21.96
N LYS A 123 4.06 -13.08 20.96
CA LYS A 123 4.76 -11.99 20.28
C LYS A 123 4.47 -12.03 18.78
N VAL A 124 3.82 -10.99 18.33
CA VAL A 124 3.46 -10.82 16.92
C VAL A 124 4.23 -9.64 16.33
N GLY A 125 4.96 -9.85 15.25
CA GLY A 125 5.69 -8.82 14.53
C GLY A 125 4.82 -8.15 13.46
N TYR A 126 5.00 -6.86 13.26
CA TYR A 126 4.33 -6.09 12.21
C TYR A 126 5.34 -5.14 11.55
N VAL A 127 5.66 -5.37 10.28
CA VAL A 127 6.51 -4.49 9.49
C VAL A 127 5.62 -3.44 8.83
N ALA A 128 5.86 -2.18 9.13
CA ALA A 128 5.03 -1.06 8.69
C ALA A 128 5.81 -0.10 7.79
N ALA A 129 5.23 0.29 6.66
CA ALA A 129 5.85 1.20 5.70
C ALA A 129 6.03 2.61 6.27
N GLN A 130 5.07 3.09 7.06
CA GLN A 130 5.04 4.46 7.57
C GLN A 130 4.76 4.47 9.08
N ASP A 131 5.06 5.60 9.70
CA ASP A 131 4.81 5.84 11.12
C ASP A 131 3.36 6.31 11.40
N SER A 132 3.12 6.76 12.62
CA SER A 132 1.80 7.21 13.08
C SER A 132 1.25 8.47 12.37
N SER A 133 2.01 9.12 11.51
CA SER A 133 1.54 10.25 10.70
C SER A 133 0.67 9.79 9.52
N ASN A 134 0.81 8.54 9.09
CA ASN A 134 0.03 7.95 8.02
C ASN A 134 -1.18 7.21 8.59
N SER A 135 -2.40 7.74 8.36
CA SER A 135 -3.64 7.16 8.89
C SER A 135 -4.03 5.82 8.25
N GLU A 136 -3.57 5.52 7.04
CA GLU A 136 -3.78 4.24 6.39
C GLU A 136 -3.05 3.14 7.15
N VAL A 137 -1.74 3.33 7.40
CA VAL A 137 -0.90 2.37 8.10
C VAL A 137 -1.35 2.23 9.56
N THR A 138 -1.60 3.36 10.24
CA THR A 138 -2.07 3.36 11.65
C THR A 138 -3.39 2.63 11.79
N GLY A 139 -4.37 2.92 10.92
CA GLY A 139 -5.65 2.23 10.94
C GLY A 139 -5.54 0.74 10.67
N GLY A 140 -4.57 0.32 9.84
CA GLY A 140 -4.24 -1.09 9.61
C GLY A 140 -3.65 -1.77 10.85
N ILE A 141 -2.67 -1.13 11.51
CA ILE A 141 -2.06 -1.62 12.76
C ILE A 141 -3.11 -1.74 13.87
N ASP A 142 -3.92 -0.70 14.06
CA ASP A 142 -4.95 -0.67 15.11
C ASP A 142 -6.01 -1.77 14.91
N ALA A 143 -6.50 -1.94 13.68
CA ALA A 143 -7.44 -2.99 13.36
C ALA A 143 -6.85 -4.38 13.57
N PHE A 144 -5.60 -4.59 13.17
CA PHE A 144 -4.88 -5.84 13.40
C PHE A 144 -4.72 -6.10 14.90
N ALA A 145 -4.32 -5.09 15.68
CA ALA A 145 -4.16 -5.20 17.13
C ALA A 145 -5.47 -5.55 17.84
N ILE A 146 -6.58 -4.92 17.45
CA ILE A 146 -7.91 -5.24 17.96
C ILE A 146 -8.27 -6.70 17.64
N GLY A 147 -7.95 -7.17 16.42
CA GLY A 147 -8.16 -8.56 16.02
C GLY A 147 -7.37 -9.54 16.86
N VAL A 148 -6.07 -9.30 17.10
CA VAL A 148 -5.24 -10.12 17.98
C VAL A 148 -5.83 -10.16 19.40
N ALA A 149 -6.11 -8.99 19.98
CA ALA A 149 -6.62 -8.87 21.34
C ALA A 149 -7.99 -9.56 21.53
N ALA A 150 -8.82 -9.63 20.49
CA ALA A 150 -10.12 -10.29 20.55
C ALA A 150 -10.04 -11.81 20.87
N VAL A 151 -8.92 -12.45 20.53
CA VAL A 151 -8.71 -13.91 20.70
C VAL A 151 -7.53 -14.25 21.61
N ASN A 152 -6.57 -13.34 21.76
CA ASN A 152 -5.40 -13.49 22.62
C ASN A 152 -5.01 -12.14 23.25
N PRO A 153 -5.64 -11.75 24.36
CA PRO A 153 -5.39 -10.46 25.00
C PRO A 153 -4.01 -10.34 25.66
N GLU A 154 -3.28 -11.45 25.85
CA GLU A 154 -1.91 -11.45 26.40
C GLU A 154 -0.86 -11.20 25.31
N ALA A 155 -1.18 -11.44 24.05
CA ALA A 155 -0.26 -11.24 22.95
C ALA A 155 0.09 -9.76 22.76
N LYS A 156 1.36 -9.50 22.44
CA LYS A 156 1.89 -8.16 22.17
C LYS A 156 2.29 -8.04 20.71
N ILE A 157 1.96 -6.90 20.12
CA ILE A 157 2.36 -6.57 18.76
C ILE A 157 3.57 -5.64 18.82
N TYR A 158 4.61 -6.05 18.14
CA TYR A 158 5.86 -5.29 17.98
C TYR A 158 5.88 -4.73 16.55
N VAL A 159 5.95 -3.41 16.42
CA VAL A 159 5.93 -2.73 15.13
C VAL A 159 7.33 -2.23 14.81
N ALA A 160 7.84 -2.55 13.62
CA ALA A 160 9.05 -1.97 13.06
C ALA A 160 8.69 -1.15 11.81
N VAL A 161 9.10 0.12 11.79
CA VAL A 161 8.77 1.06 10.71
C VAL A 161 9.95 1.20 9.76
N THR A 162 9.70 1.04 8.46
CA THR A 162 10.72 1.11 7.41
C THR A 162 10.89 2.53 6.84
N ASN A 163 9.89 3.39 6.97
CA ASN A 163 9.75 4.67 6.27
C ASN A 163 9.91 4.52 4.74
N SER A 164 9.37 3.44 4.20
CA SER A 164 9.31 3.15 2.77
C SER A 164 8.22 2.13 2.50
N TRP A 165 7.54 2.23 1.36
CA TRP A 165 6.57 1.24 0.91
C TRP A 165 7.26 0.03 0.27
N ASP A 166 8.34 0.26 -0.48
CA ASP A 166 9.05 -0.73 -1.28
C ASP A 166 10.57 -0.55 -1.11
N ASP A 167 11.14 -1.15 -0.06
CA ASP A 167 12.57 -1.15 0.21
C ASP A 167 12.99 -2.51 0.78
N PRO A 168 13.47 -3.42 -0.07
CA PRO A 168 13.86 -4.77 0.33
C PRO A 168 14.82 -4.83 1.51
N ASP A 169 15.80 -3.93 1.56
CA ASP A 169 16.84 -3.97 2.60
C ASP A 169 16.28 -3.52 3.95
N LYS A 170 15.46 -2.49 3.97
CA LYS A 170 14.79 -2.02 5.19
C LYS A 170 13.77 -3.03 5.70
N GLU A 171 12.99 -3.63 4.81
CA GLU A 171 11.99 -4.63 5.17
C GLU A 171 12.63 -5.90 5.72
N LYS A 172 13.77 -6.35 5.15
CA LYS A 172 14.57 -7.43 5.70
C LYS A 172 15.08 -7.10 7.11
N ALA A 173 15.73 -5.94 7.26
CA ALA A 173 16.28 -5.53 8.56
C ALA A 173 15.19 -5.43 9.64
N ALA A 174 14.03 -4.83 9.31
CA ALA A 174 12.88 -4.75 10.20
C ALA A 174 12.35 -6.14 10.59
N SER A 175 12.25 -7.04 9.62
CA SER A 175 11.79 -8.41 9.84
C SER A 175 12.76 -9.22 10.71
N GLU A 176 14.06 -9.14 10.44
CA GLU A 176 15.10 -9.80 11.26
C GLU A 176 15.04 -9.31 12.70
N GLN A 177 14.92 -8.00 12.91
CA GLN A 177 14.79 -7.43 14.26
C GLN A 177 13.59 -8.04 15.02
N LEU A 178 12.42 -8.12 14.39
CA LEU A 178 11.22 -8.66 15.02
C LEU A 178 11.33 -10.17 15.28
N LEU A 179 11.89 -10.93 14.35
CA LEU A 179 12.15 -12.35 14.50
C LEU A 179 13.17 -12.64 15.64
N ASP A 180 14.22 -11.84 15.75
CA ASP A 180 15.23 -11.96 16.82
C ASP A 180 14.65 -11.58 18.19
N MET A 181 13.61 -10.75 18.26
CA MET A 181 12.82 -10.49 19.48
C MET A 181 11.93 -11.68 19.88
N GLY A 182 11.84 -12.71 19.03
CA GLY A 182 11.04 -13.91 19.25
C GLY A 182 9.60 -13.81 18.77
N CYS A 183 9.30 -12.93 17.84
CA CYS A 183 8.00 -12.94 17.15
C CYS A 183 7.87 -14.22 16.32
N ASP A 184 6.75 -14.93 16.47
CA ASP A 184 6.48 -16.19 15.79
C ASP A 184 5.30 -16.12 14.80
N VAL A 185 4.73 -14.93 14.64
CA VAL A 185 3.84 -14.55 13.56
C VAL A 185 4.31 -13.18 13.05
N MET A 186 4.51 -13.08 11.73
CA MET A 186 4.98 -11.87 11.07
C MET A 186 3.89 -11.35 10.12
N ALA A 187 3.46 -10.12 10.32
CA ALA A 187 2.55 -9.41 9.42
C ALA A 187 3.27 -8.19 8.82
N GLN A 188 2.72 -7.66 7.73
CA GLN A 188 3.29 -6.49 7.07
C GLN A 188 2.22 -5.52 6.56
N HIS A 189 2.65 -4.28 6.34
CA HIS A 189 1.97 -3.23 5.58
C HIS A 189 3.06 -2.46 4.80
N CYS A 190 3.71 -3.18 3.92
CA CYS A 190 4.74 -2.77 2.97
C CYS A 190 4.71 -3.75 1.78
N ASP A 191 5.40 -3.46 0.69
CA ASP A 191 5.06 -4.04 -0.61
C ASP A 191 5.98 -5.16 -1.09
N THR A 192 7.13 -5.40 -0.41
CA THR A 192 7.99 -6.52 -0.79
C THR A 192 7.59 -7.84 -0.13
N PRO A 193 7.92 -9.02 -0.70
CA PRO A 193 7.63 -10.31 -0.09
C PRO A 193 8.61 -10.71 1.03
N TYR A 194 9.60 -9.88 1.37
CA TYR A 194 10.67 -10.27 2.29
C TYR A 194 10.23 -10.60 3.71
N PRO A 195 9.24 -9.92 4.33
CA PRO A 195 8.76 -10.32 5.65
C PRO A 195 8.22 -11.74 5.69
N GLN A 196 7.50 -12.21 4.64
CA GLN A 196 7.03 -13.59 4.54
C GLN A 196 8.17 -14.56 4.25
N THR A 197 9.11 -14.19 3.38
CA THR A 197 10.26 -15.03 3.04
C THR A 197 11.09 -15.32 4.28
N LEU A 198 11.41 -14.30 5.08
CA LEU A 198 12.15 -14.46 6.32
C LEU A 198 11.35 -15.22 7.39
N ALA A 199 10.03 -15.01 7.47
CA ALA A 199 9.18 -15.81 8.34
C ALA A 199 9.24 -17.29 7.98
N GLN A 200 9.18 -17.62 6.68
CA GLN A 200 9.34 -18.98 6.19
C GLN A 200 10.72 -19.57 6.51
N GLU A 201 11.80 -18.84 6.30
CA GLU A 201 13.16 -19.27 6.61
C GLU A 201 13.37 -19.56 8.10
N ARG A 202 12.72 -18.78 8.98
CA ARG A 202 12.75 -18.97 10.43
C ARG A 202 11.71 -19.97 10.94
N GLY A 203 10.87 -20.55 10.06
CA GLY A 203 9.85 -21.53 10.41
C GLY A 203 8.69 -20.98 11.25
N VAL A 204 8.38 -19.70 11.07
CA VAL A 204 7.25 -19.02 11.72
C VAL A 204 6.17 -18.64 10.71
N TYR A 205 5.02 -18.17 11.16
CA TYR A 205 3.93 -17.80 10.27
C TYR A 205 4.14 -16.41 9.66
N GLY A 206 3.82 -16.29 8.35
CA GLY A 206 3.79 -15.01 7.63
C GLY A 206 2.38 -14.65 7.20
N ILE A 207 2.02 -13.36 7.30
CA ILE A 207 0.77 -12.78 6.81
C ILE A 207 1.14 -11.65 5.86
N GLY A 208 0.82 -11.83 4.58
CA GLY A 208 1.18 -10.91 3.51
C GLY A 208 0.25 -9.68 3.40
N TYR A 209 0.67 -8.78 2.49
CA TYR A 209 -0.06 -7.62 2.01
C TYR A 209 0.19 -7.48 0.50
N ASN A 210 -0.90 -7.35 -0.29
CA ASN A 210 -0.95 -7.33 -1.78
C ASN A 210 -0.54 -8.62 -2.48
#